data_da1b06b6ed1e594e7fc02639b2673026
#
_entry.id   da1b06b6ed1e594e7fc02639b2673026
#
_cell.length_a   1.000
_cell.length_b   1.000
_cell.length_c   1.000
_cell.angle_alpha   90.00
_cell.angle_beta   90.00
_cell.angle_gamma   90.00
#
_symmetry.space_group_name_H-M   'P 1'
#
loop_
_entity.id
_entity.type
_entity.pdbx_description
1 polymer ?
#
loop_
_entity_poly.entity_id
_entity_poly.type
_entity_poly.pdbx_seq_one_letter_code
_entity_poly.pdbx_strand_id
1 'polypeptide(L)'
;MLLETPFTAVARTASEIYETINNPGEFAAFMPDAVQGFKSGVDFGTPWFAFTIGGMPEIKMVRTESIQNEKIVYTTPMGAKVSLGVDIKSTGEETSDVRVYIDADVNPMLRMMVERPLRRFLDDVTEKIKQVG
;
A
#
# COMPACT_ATOMS: atom_id res chain seq x y z
N MET A 1 6.46 12.29 -8.15
CA MET A 1 5.11 11.94 -8.61
C MET A 1 4.29 11.42 -7.42
N LEU A 2 3.19 12.04 -7.14
CA LEU A 2 2.26 11.60 -6.10
C LEU A 2 0.96 11.14 -6.75
N LEU A 3 0.58 9.90 -6.50
CA LEU A 3 -0.70 9.34 -6.92
C LEU A 3 -1.46 8.95 -5.66
N GLU A 4 -2.70 9.37 -5.54
CA GLU A 4 -3.52 9.04 -4.37
C GLU A 4 -4.98 8.79 -4.77
N THR A 5 -5.65 7.93 -4.00
CA THR A 5 -7.08 7.73 -4.13
C THR A 5 -7.81 8.73 -3.23
N PRO A 6 -9.09 9.03 -3.49
CA PRO A 6 -9.89 9.73 -2.51
C PRO A 6 -10.06 8.85 -1.25
N PHE A 7 -10.42 9.45 -0.13
CA PHE A 7 -10.80 8.68 1.05
C PHE A 7 -12.03 7.85 0.72
N THR A 8 -11.97 6.56 1.07
CA THR A 8 -13.01 5.59 0.75
C THR A 8 -13.55 4.98 2.03
N ALA A 9 -14.87 4.94 2.18
CA ALA A 9 -15.51 4.37 3.35
C ALA A 9 -15.34 2.85 3.39
N VAL A 10 -14.95 2.34 4.55
CA VAL A 10 -14.76 0.90 4.79
C VAL A 10 -15.50 0.52 6.08
N ALA A 11 -16.22 -0.61 6.04
CA ALA A 11 -16.99 -1.12 7.18
C ALA A 11 -16.09 -1.91 8.14
N ARG A 12 -15.01 -1.27 8.61
CA ARG A 12 -14.05 -1.82 9.59
C ARG A 12 -13.53 -0.71 10.47
N THR A 13 -13.07 -1.08 11.66
CA THR A 13 -12.47 -0.10 12.57
C THR A 13 -11.08 0.31 12.08
N ALA A 14 -10.65 1.50 12.46
CA ALA A 14 -9.30 1.97 12.14
C ALA A 14 -8.23 1.02 12.69
N SER A 15 -8.47 0.45 13.87
CA SER A 15 -7.57 -0.52 14.50
C SER A 15 -7.43 -1.79 13.66
N GLU A 16 -8.55 -2.35 13.18
CA GLU A 16 -8.54 -3.56 12.35
C GLU A 16 -7.78 -3.33 11.04
N ILE A 17 -8.03 -2.20 10.39
CA ILE A 17 -7.33 -1.84 9.14
C ILE A 17 -5.84 -1.67 9.40
N TYR A 18 -5.49 -0.95 10.46
CA TYR A 18 -4.10 -0.72 10.82
C TYR A 18 -3.36 -2.04 11.07
N GLU A 19 -3.94 -2.93 11.86
CA GLU A 19 -3.32 -4.23 12.18
C GLU A 19 -3.09 -5.07 10.91
N THR A 20 -4.06 -5.08 10.00
CA THR A 20 -3.94 -5.85 8.76
C THR A 20 -2.81 -5.30 7.87
N ILE A 21 -2.74 -3.99 7.70
CA ILE A 21 -1.72 -3.39 6.84
C ILE A 21 -0.35 -3.40 7.49
N ASN A 22 -0.29 -3.32 8.81
CA ASN A 22 0.96 -3.37 9.56
C ASN A 22 1.56 -4.78 9.59
N ASN A 23 0.79 -5.79 9.20
CA ASN A 23 1.26 -7.16 9.06
C ASN A 23 1.34 -7.51 7.57
N PRO A 24 2.54 -7.53 6.97
CA PRO A 24 2.67 -7.77 5.53
C PRO A 24 2.07 -9.10 5.05
N GLY A 25 2.08 -10.14 5.90
CA GLY A 25 1.46 -11.42 5.56
C GLY A 25 -0.04 -11.31 5.35
N GLU A 26 -0.72 -10.49 6.17
CA GLU A 26 -2.15 -10.22 6.03
C GLU A 26 -2.43 -9.21 4.92
N PHE A 27 -1.50 -8.29 4.67
CA PHE A 27 -1.62 -7.31 3.60
C PHE A 27 -1.71 -7.96 2.22
N ALA A 28 -1.22 -9.19 2.08
CA ALA A 28 -1.36 -9.95 0.83
C ALA A 28 -2.81 -10.05 0.36
N ALA A 29 -3.78 -10.06 1.27
CA ALA A 29 -5.20 -10.13 0.93
C ALA A 29 -5.70 -8.89 0.17
N PHE A 30 -4.99 -7.76 0.29
CA PHE A 30 -5.34 -6.51 -0.39
C PHE A 30 -4.59 -6.31 -1.71
N MET A 31 -3.70 -7.23 -2.08
CA MET A 31 -2.94 -7.09 -3.32
C MET A 31 -3.81 -7.41 -4.53
N PRO A 32 -3.68 -6.61 -5.61
CA PRO A 32 -4.37 -6.90 -6.86
C PRO A 32 -3.99 -8.25 -7.45
N ASP A 33 -4.88 -8.83 -8.23
CA ASP A 33 -4.64 -10.12 -8.89
C ASP A 33 -3.44 -10.10 -9.84
N ALA A 34 -3.09 -8.91 -10.35
CA ALA A 34 -1.92 -8.74 -11.22
C ALA A 34 -0.59 -8.87 -10.48
N VAL A 35 -0.60 -8.81 -9.15
CA VAL A 35 0.59 -8.97 -8.34
C VAL A 35 0.99 -10.43 -8.28
N GLN A 36 2.28 -10.70 -8.52
CA GLN A 36 2.84 -12.05 -8.52
C GLN A 36 4.02 -12.12 -7.55
N GLY A 37 4.29 -13.35 -7.10
CA GLY A 37 5.47 -13.61 -6.28
C GLY A 37 5.48 -12.84 -4.96
N PHE A 38 4.31 -12.56 -4.40
CA PHE A 38 4.23 -11.84 -3.12
C PHE A 38 4.90 -12.65 -2.01
N LYS A 39 5.80 -12.02 -1.30
CA LYS A 39 6.45 -12.60 -0.13
C LYS A 39 6.63 -11.50 0.92
N SER A 40 6.74 -11.91 2.16
CA SER A 40 6.84 -10.99 3.27
C SER A 40 7.65 -11.58 4.42
N GLY A 41 8.09 -10.73 5.33
CA GLY A 41 8.83 -11.14 6.50
C GLY A 41 9.06 -9.98 7.45
N VAL A 42 9.89 -10.25 8.46
CA VAL A 42 10.30 -9.23 9.43
C VAL A 42 11.81 -9.35 9.60
N ASP A 43 12.53 -8.27 9.28
CA ASP A 43 13.98 -8.18 9.46
C ASP A 43 14.28 -7.20 10.59
N PHE A 44 14.94 -7.67 11.65
CA PHE A 44 15.30 -6.84 12.81
C PHE A 44 14.09 -6.06 13.38
N GLY A 45 12.94 -6.74 13.46
CA GLY A 45 11.71 -6.13 13.98
C GLY A 45 10.96 -5.23 12.99
N THR A 46 11.46 -5.08 11.77
CA THR A 46 10.83 -4.23 10.76
C THR A 46 10.14 -5.07 9.71
N PRO A 47 8.81 -4.91 9.52
CA PRO A 47 8.07 -5.62 8.48
C PRO A 47 8.49 -5.18 7.07
N TRP A 48 8.47 -6.13 6.15
CA TRP A 48 8.73 -5.87 4.74
C TRP A 48 7.88 -6.79 3.86
N PHE A 49 7.69 -6.40 2.61
CA PHE A 49 7.12 -7.27 1.59
C PHE A 49 7.78 -7.01 0.24
N ALA A 50 7.63 -7.96 -0.67
CA ALA A 50 8.15 -7.85 -2.03
C ALA A 50 7.20 -8.52 -3.00
N PHE A 51 7.15 -8.02 -4.23
CA PHE A 51 6.26 -8.53 -5.26
C PHE A 51 6.69 -8.07 -6.65
N THR A 52 6.06 -8.64 -7.68
CA THR A 52 6.24 -8.19 -9.06
C THR A 52 4.88 -7.83 -9.67
N ILE A 53 4.88 -6.88 -10.59
CA ILE A 53 3.70 -6.50 -11.37
C ILE A 53 4.11 -6.58 -12.85
N GLY A 54 3.42 -7.42 -13.63
CA GLY A 54 3.68 -7.56 -15.06
C GLY A 54 5.14 -7.92 -15.32
N GLY A 55 5.76 -7.30 -16.30
CA GLY A 55 7.17 -7.53 -16.63
C GLY A 55 8.17 -6.69 -15.86
N MET A 56 7.74 -6.05 -14.77
CA MET A 56 8.62 -5.19 -13.96
C MET A 56 9.52 -6.04 -13.05
N PRO A 57 10.71 -5.53 -12.67
CA PRO A 57 11.56 -6.18 -11.68
C PRO A 57 10.86 -6.27 -10.32
N GLU A 58 11.32 -7.19 -9.48
CA GLU A 58 10.80 -7.33 -8.12
C GLU A 58 10.97 -6.02 -7.35
N ILE A 59 9.91 -5.62 -6.66
CA ILE A 59 9.88 -4.43 -5.82
C ILE A 59 9.83 -4.90 -4.37
N LYS A 60 10.85 -4.50 -3.58
CA LYS A 60 10.85 -4.75 -2.14
C LYS A 60 10.54 -3.44 -1.43
N MET A 61 9.67 -3.50 -0.42
CA MET A 61 9.28 -2.34 0.38
C MET A 61 9.40 -2.67 1.86
N VAL A 62 9.91 -1.72 2.63
CA VAL A 62 10.16 -1.84 4.05
C VAL A 62 9.35 -0.77 4.79
N ARG A 63 8.72 -1.13 5.90
CA ARG A 63 7.99 -0.14 6.70
C ARG A 63 8.94 0.93 7.22
N THR A 64 8.67 2.19 6.88
CA THR A 64 9.48 3.33 7.31
C THR A 64 8.75 4.26 8.27
N GLU A 65 7.40 4.19 8.31
CA GLU A 65 6.61 5.03 9.20
C GLU A 65 5.34 4.28 9.59
N SER A 66 4.95 4.38 10.86
CA SER A 66 3.65 3.91 11.33
C SER A 66 3.18 4.77 12.49
N ILE A 67 1.93 5.22 12.41
CA ILE A 67 1.23 5.93 13.47
C ILE A 67 -0.01 5.10 13.76
N GLN A 68 -0.13 4.59 14.98
CA GLN A 68 -1.18 3.65 15.34
C GLN A 68 -2.57 4.16 14.93
N ASN A 69 -3.28 3.32 14.17
CA ASN A 69 -4.65 3.57 13.68
C ASN A 69 -4.81 4.76 12.75
N GLU A 70 -3.70 5.37 12.28
CA GLU A 70 -3.75 6.56 11.45
C GLU A 70 -2.97 6.45 10.14
N LYS A 71 -1.79 5.81 10.17
CA LYS A 71 -0.91 5.84 9.01
C LYS A 71 0.10 4.70 9.00
N ILE A 72 0.35 4.14 7.82
CA ILE A 72 1.46 3.20 7.60
C ILE A 72 2.10 3.55 6.26
N VAL A 73 3.44 3.59 6.24
CA VAL A 73 4.21 3.83 5.02
C VAL A 73 5.27 2.74 4.84
N TYR A 74 5.31 2.18 3.64
CA TYR A 74 6.37 1.29 3.18
C TYR A 74 7.16 2.00 2.10
N THR A 75 8.48 1.86 2.13
CA THR A 75 9.36 2.55 1.18
C THR A 75 10.42 1.59 0.65
N THR A 76 10.82 1.76 -0.61
CA THR A 76 11.90 0.98 -1.19
C THR A 76 13.22 1.33 -0.48
N PRO A 77 14.00 0.31 -0.05
CA PRO A 77 15.25 0.57 0.69
C PRO A 77 16.41 0.96 -0.22
N MET A 78 16.31 0.69 -1.52
CA MET A 78 17.39 0.94 -2.48
C MET A 78 16.83 1.41 -3.82
N GLY A 79 17.67 2.13 -4.57
CA GLY A 79 17.29 2.61 -5.90
C GLY A 79 16.41 3.84 -5.84
N ALA A 80 15.56 4.02 -6.85
CA ALA A 80 14.61 5.13 -6.90
C ALA A 80 13.63 5.02 -5.71
N LYS A 81 13.44 6.13 -5.02
CA LYS A 81 12.58 6.14 -3.83
C LYS A 81 11.11 6.04 -4.23
N VAL A 82 10.44 4.98 -3.80
CA VAL A 82 9.02 4.78 -3.98
C VAL A 82 8.41 4.47 -2.61
N SER A 83 7.40 5.23 -2.22
CA SER A 83 6.67 5.01 -0.97
C SER A 83 5.23 4.62 -1.27
N LEU A 84 4.73 3.60 -0.57
CA LEU A 84 3.33 3.20 -0.58
C LEU A 84 2.78 3.51 0.80
N GLY A 85 1.78 4.37 0.87
CA GLY A 85 1.22 4.80 2.14
C GLY A 85 -0.28 4.54 2.22
N VAL A 86 -0.74 4.36 3.44
CA VAL A 86 -2.16 4.21 3.75
C VAL A 86 -2.48 5.16 4.89
N ASP A 87 -3.43 6.07 4.64
CA ASP A 87 -3.98 6.95 5.67
C ASP A 87 -5.33 6.40 6.12
N ILE A 88 -5.54 6.35 7.42
CA ILE A 88 -6.74 5.80 8.04
C ILE A 88 -7.39 6.87 8.92
N LYS A 89 -8.70 7.01 8.81
CA LYS A 89 -9.45 7.97 9.59
C LYS A 89 -10.70 7.31 10.14
N SER A 90 -10.82 7.23 11.46
CA SER A 90 -12.01 6.68 12.10
C SER A 90 -13.21 7.60 11.84
N THR A 91 -14.33 7.04 11.40
CA THR A 91 -15.56 7.79 11.10
C THR A 91 -16.73 7.35 11.95
N GLY A 92 -16.59 6.25 12.71
CA GLY A 92 -17.62 5.72 13.59
C GLY A 92 -17.08 4.56 14.38
N GLU A 93 -17.95 3.87 15.14
CA GLU A 93 -17.54 2.76 16.00
C GLU A 93 -16.97 1.58 15.21
N GLU A 94 -17.52 1.33 14.01
CA GLU A 94 -17.11 0.21 13.18
C GLU A 94 -16.83 0.62 11.72
N THR A 95 -16.57 1.90 11.49
CA THR A 95 -16.33 2.43 10.15
C THR A 95 -15.12 3.33 10.12
N SER A 96 -14.45 3.36 8.96
CA SER A 96 -13.29 4.20 8.72
C SER A 96 -13.23 4.66 7.29
N ASP A 97 -12.53 5.75 7.04
CA ASP A 97 -12.15 6.18 5.70
C ASP A 97 -10.68 5.83 5.47
N VAL A 98 -10.37 5.32 4.30
CA VAL A 98 -9.03 4.88 3.93
C VAL A 98 -8.61 5.55 2.63
N ARG A 99 -7.39 6.07 2.60
CA ARG A 99 -6.77 6.60 1.39
C ARG A 99 -5.44 5.89 1.17
N VAL A 100 -5.22 5.41 -0.06
CA VAL A 100 -3.97 4.76 -0.45
C VAL A 100 -3.24 5.68 -1.40
N TYR A 101 -1.92 5.80 -1.26
CA TYR A 101 -1.13 6.64 -2.14
C TYR A 101 0.23 6.03 -2.45
N ILE A 102 0.78 6.44 -3.59
CA ILE A 102 2.16 6.14 -3.99
C ILE A 102 2.85 7.47 -4.24
N ASP A 103 3.99 7.66 -3.60
CA ASP A 103 4.87 8.79 -3.83
C ASP A 103 6.18 8.25 -4.40
N ALA A 104 6.46 8.56 -5.67
CA ALA A 104 7.60 8.01 -6.38
C ALA A 104 8.49 9.11 -6.93
N ASP A 105 9.78 9.02 -6.64
CA ASP A 105 10.78 9.92 -7.18
C ASP A 105 11.24 9.37 -8.54
N VAL A 106 10.56 9.77 -9.59
CA VAL A 106 10.80 9.29 -10.96
C VAL A 106 10.94 10.48 -11.92
N ASN A 107 11.79 10.32 -12.95
CA ASN A 107 11.93 11.33 -13.99
C ASN A 107 10.67 11.36 -14.90
N PRO A 108 10.46 12.44 -15.67
CA PRO A 108 9.26 12.56 -16.49
C PRO A 108 9.03 11.43 -17.51
N MET A 109 10.10 10.88 -18.08
CA MET A 109 10.00 9.78 -19.03
C MET A 109 9.49 8.51 -18.33
N LEU A 110 10.06 8.16 -17.20
CA LEU A 110 9.66 6.99 -16.43
C LEU A 110 8.24 7.16 -15.90
N ARG A 111 7.88 8.39 -15.50
CA ARG A 111 6.52 8.72 -15.04
C ARG A 111 5.49 8.35 -16.10
N MET A 112 5.73 8.69 -17.35
CA MET A 112 4.80 8.37 -18.45
C MET A 112 4.58 6.86 -18.60
N MET A 113 5.60 6.06 -18.28
CA MET A 113 5.54 4.60 -18.40
C MET A 113 4.83 3.94 -17.23
N VAL A 114 4.99 4.46 -16.00
CA VAL A 114 4.53 3.79 -14.79
C VAL A 114 3.26 4.38 -14.19
N GLU A 115 2.86 5.59 -14.57
CA GLU A 115 1.72 6.27 -13.96
C GLU A 115 0.42 5.47 -14.08
N ARG A 116 0.10 4.94 -15.25
CA ARG A 116 -1.11 4.15 -15.48
C ARG A 116 -1.12 2.84 -14.67
N PRO A 117 -0.08 2.00 -14.76
CA PRO A 117 -0.03 0.78 -13.97
C PRO A 117 -0.13 1.03 -12.47
N LEU A 118 0.55 2.07 -11.98
CA LEU A 118 0.53 2.40 -10.55
C LEU A 118 -0.83 2.93 -10.10
N ARG A 119 -1.48 3.75 -10.91
CA ARG A 119 -2.83 4.25 -10.61
C ARG A 119 -3.82 3.09 -10.55
N ARG A 120 -3.73 2.18 -11.51
CA ARG A 120 -4.57 0.98 -11.51
C ARG A 120 -4.32 0.11 -10.28
N PHE A 121 -3.05 -0.02 -9.90
CA PHE A 121 -2.68 -0.74 -8.67
C PHE A 121 -3.38 -0.13 -7.45
N LEU A 122 -3.35 1.19 -7.31
CA LEU A 122 -4.01 1.88 -6.19
C LEU A 122 -5.52 1.67 -6.20
N ASP A 123 -6.15 1.75 -7.36
CA ASP A 123 -7.58 1.54 -7.48
C ASP A 123 -7.97 0.12 -7.10
N ASP A 124 -7.20 -0.86 -7.55
CA ASP A 124 -7.44 -2.28 -7.27
C ASP A 124 -7.23 -2.60 -5.78
N VAL A 125 -6.19 -2.03 -5.15
CA VAL A 125 -5.97 -2.18 -3.71
C VAL A 125 -7.15 -1.59 -2.94
N THR A 126 -7.62 -0.42 -3.33
CA THR A 126 -8.77 0.24 -2.69
C THR A 126 -10.02 -0.64 -2.77
N GLU A 127 -10.29 -1.23 -3.94
CA GLU A 127 -11.44 -2.13 -4.10
C GLU A 127 -11.31 -3.37 -3.20
N LYS A 128 -10.12 -3.94 -3.08
CA LYS A 128 -9.87 -5.09 -2.19
C LYS A 128 -10.11 -4.72 -0.72
N ILE A 129 -9.67 -3.55 -0.30
CA ILE A 129 -9.89 -3.07 1.08
C ILE A 129 -11.39 -2.92 1.35
N LYS A 130 -12.15 -2.38 0.41
CA LYS A 130 -13.62 -2.25 0.53
C LYS A 130 -14.30 -3.61 0.64
N GLN A 131 -13.84 -4.61 -0.10
CA GLN A 131 -14.44 -5.94 -0.10
C GLN A 131 -14.21 -6.71 1.20
N VAL A 132 -13.14 -6.42 1.91
CA VAL A 132 -12.81 -7.09 3.18
C VAL A 132 -13.66 -6.55 4.33
N GLY A 133 -14.17 -5.35 4.17
CA GLY A 133 -15.13 -4.78 5.13
C GLY A 133 -16.54 -5.37 4.93
#